data_af6bfeb8737223208f821bda2bf8ca5c
#
_entry.id   af6bfeb8737223208f821bda2bf8ca5c
#
_cell.length_a   1.000
_cell.length_b   1.000
_cell.length_c   1.000
_cell.angle_alpha   90.00
_cell.angle_beta   90.00
_cell.angle_gamma   90.00
#
_symmetry.space_group_name_H-M   'P 1'
#
loop_
_entity.id
_entity.type
_entity.pdbx_description
1 polymer ?
#
loop_
_entity_poly.entity_id
_entity_poly.type
_entity_poly.pdbx_seq_one_letter_code
_entity_poly.pdbx_strand_id
1 'polypeptide(L)'
;LDYCLARQDQQPLQFLSVVGLSYDEIIENLRTIEASAYQGVTEFNLSCPNVPGKPQIAYDFELTERLLTEVFSFFTKPLGLKLPPYFDIAHFDQMAAILNRFPLTYVNCVNSIGNGLYIDVDKEQVVIKPKGGFGGLGGDYIKPTALANVRAFHQRLKPSIKIIGTGGVRTGQDVFEHILCGASLVQVGTVLHQEGVGIFERLVAELEVIMEAKGYKSLEDFRGKLREID
;
A
#
# COMPACT_ATOMS: atom_id res chain seq x y z
N LEU A 1 -15.37 6.27 10.06
CA LEU A 1 -16.10 7.09 9.08
C LEU A 1 -16.40 8.49 9.66
N ASP A 2 -17.01 8.60 10.82
CA ASP A 2 -17.42 9.89 11.44
C ASP A 2 -16.25 10.89 11.58
N TYR A 3 -15.07 10.40 11.98
CA TYR A 3 -13.87 11.25 12.05
C TYR A 3 -13.49 11.85 10.68
N CYS A 4 -13.57 11.06 9.62
CA CYS A 4 -13.27 11.52 8.26
C CYS A 4 -14.36 12.46 7.74
N LEU A 5 -15.63 12.17 8.03
CA LEU A 5 -16.74 13.06 7.68
C LEU A 5 -16.61 14.45 8.31
N ALA A 6 -16.23 14.52 9.59
CA ALA A 6 -16.04 15.78 10.31
C ALA A 6 -14.85 16.61 9.80
N ARG A 7 -13.97 16.06 8.98
CA ARG A 7 -12.71 16.69 8.53
C ARG A 7 -12.48 16.64 7.02
N GLN A 8 -13.44 16.18 6.24
CA GLN A 8 -13.25 15.99 4.80
C GLN A 8 -12.92 17.28 4.03
N ASP A 9 -13.32 18.44 4.57
CA ASP A 9 -13.03 19.75 3.99
C ASP A 9 -11.72 20.38 4.51
N GLN A 10 -10.98 19.63 5.36
CA GLN A 10 -9.73 20.08 5.95
C GLN A 10 -8.53 19.51 5.18
N GLN A 11 -7.42 20.25 5.20
CA GLN A 11 -6.13 19.75 4.75
C GLN A 11 -5.32 19.22 5.95
N PRO A 12 -4.55 18.16 5.79
CA PRO A 12 -4.34 17.36 4.58
C PRO A 12 -5.54 16.45 4.22
N LEU A 13 -5.61 16.03 2.95
CA LEU A 13 -6.63 15.09 2.46
C LEU A 13 -6.65 13.81 3.30
N GLN A 14 -7.85 13.40 3.70
CA GLN A 14 -8.06 12.19 4.50
C GLN A 14 -8.28 10.97 3.61
N PHE A 15 -7.59 9.87 3.93
CA PHE A 15 -7.82 8.56 3.33
C PHE A 15 -8.51 7.67 4.36
N LEU A 16 -9.66 7.12 3.98
CA LEU A 16 -10.40 6.17 4.82
C LEU A 16 -9.97 4.75 4.47
N SER A 17 -9.21 4.10 5.35
CA SER A 17 -8.82 2.70 5.16
C SER A 17 -9.89 1.76 5.70
N VAL A 18 -10.28 0.78 4.89
CA VAL A 18 -11.34 -0.21 5.17
C VAL A 18 -10.80 -1.62 5.06
N VAL A 19 -11.23 -2.45 5.99
CA VAL A 19 -10.98 -3.89 5.99
C VAL A 19 -12.25 -4.61 6.44
N GLY A 20 -12.44 -5.84 6.00
CA GLY A 20 -13.45 -6.76 6.54
C GLY A 20 -12.85 -8.14 6.77
N LEU A 21 -13.41 -8.86 7.73
CA LEU A 21 -12.99 -10.22 8.07
C LEU A 21 -13.76 -11.30 7.26
N SER A 22 -14.79 -10.88 6.51
CA SER A 22 -15.55 -11.72 5.58
C SER A 22 -15.90 -10.94 4.32
N TYR A 23 -16.32 -11.67 3.29
CA TYR A 23 -16.81 -11.08 2.04
C TYR A 23 -17.98 -10.12 2.28
N ASP A 24 -18.98 -10.60 3.05
CA ASP A 24 -20.20 -9.83 3.32
C ASP A 24 -19.91 -8.56 4.13
N GLU A 25 -19.03 -8.64 5.14
CA GLU A 25 -18.61 -7.48 5.93
C GLU A 25 -17.89 -6.42 5.07
N ILE A 26 -17.07 -6.86 4.11
CA ILE A 26 -16.43 -5.94 3.17
C ILE A 26 -17.47 -5.18 2.35
N ILE A 27 -18.42 -5.90 1.79
CA ILE A 27 -19.51 -5.32 0.97
C ILE A 27 -20.34 -4.35 1.80
N GLU A 28 -20.73 -4.74 3.03
CA GLU A 28 -21.49 -3.90 3.95
C GLU A 28 -20.74 -2.60 4.31
N ASN A 29 -19.45 -2.71 4.64
CA ASN A 29 -18.60 -1.55 4.95
C ASN A 29 -18.53 -0.59 3.77
N LEU A 30 -18.31 -1.09 2.57
CA LEU A 30 -18.22 -0.26 1.36
C LEU A 30 -19.60 0.36 1.00
N ARG A 31 -20.70 -0.36 1.16
CA ARG A 31 -22.05 0.20 1.00
C ARG A 31 -22.34 1.32 2.00
N THR A 32 -21.90 1.15 3.25
CA THR A 32 -22.02 2.19 4.28
C THR A 32 -21.25 3.46 3.90
N ILE A 33 -20.05 3.32 3.36
CA ILE A 33 -19.26 4.47 2.88
C ILE A 33 -19.92 5.11 1.66
N GLU A 34 -20.37 4.31 0.70
CA GLU A 34 -21.06 4.82 -0.50
C GLU A 34 -22.30 5.64 -0.13
N ALA A 35 -23.12 5.15 0.80
CA ALA A 35 -24.32 5.84 1.28
C ALA A 35 -24.04 7.08 2.13
N SER A 36 -22.82 7.25 2.62
CA SER A 36 -22.44 8.38 3.47
C SER A 36 -22.16 9.66 2.67
N ALA A 37 -22.06 10.80 3.36
CA ALA A 37 -21.63 12.07 2.77
C ALA A 37 -20.11 12.15 2.53
N TYR A 38 -19.33 11.11 2.85
CA TYR A 38 -17.87 11.11 2.65
C TYR A 38 -17.53 11.19 1.15
N GLN A 39 -16.70 12.16 0.79
CA GLN A 39 -16.26 12.40 -0.60
C GLN A 39 -14.74 12.21 -0.78
N GLY A 40 -14.04 11.80 0.28
CA GLY A 40 -12.61 11.54 0.24
C GLY A 40 -12.26 10.21 -0.43
N VAL A 41 -11.00 9.83 -0.35
CA VAL A 41 -10.48 8.60 -0.96
C VAL A 41 -10.64 7.43 0.01
N THR A 42 -11.20 6.32 -0.46
CA THR A 42 -11.29 5.07 0.29
C THR A 42 -10.16 4.12 -0.13
N GLU A 43 -9.43 3.58 0.84
CA GLU A 43 -8.47 2.50 0.62
C GLU A 43 -9.06 1.19 1.13
N PHE A 44 -9.24 0.24 0.22
CA PHE A 44 -9.68 -1.09 0.59
C PHE A 44 -8.48 -2.04 0.75
N ASN A 45 -8.31 -2.60 1.95
CA ASN A 45 -7.20 -3.48 2.28
C ASN A 45 -7.51 -4.94 1.92
N LEU A 46 -6.97 -5.41 0.80
CA LEU A 46 -7.06 -6.80 0.33
C LEU A 46 -6.06 -7.76 1.01
N SER A 47 -5.19 -7.23 1.85
CA SER A 47 -4.05 -7.95 2.42
C SER A 47 -4.16 -8.14 3.93
N CYS A 48 -5.37 -8.25 4.48
CA CYS A 48 -5.53 -8.51 5.90
C CYS A 48 -5.07 -9.94 6.24
N PRO A 49 -3.93 -10.13 6.94
CA PRO A 49 -3.38 -11.45 7.24
C PRO A 49 -4.05 -12.09 8.46
N ASN A 50 -5.07 -11.47 9.03
CA ASN A 50 -5.52 -11.72 10.39
C ASN A 50 -6.72 -12.66 10.50
N VAL A 51 -7.21 -13.22 9.38
CA VAL A 51 -8.29 -14.22 9.41
C VAL A 51 -7.67 -15.62 9.49
N PRO A 52 -7.77 -16.31 10.64
CA PRO A 52 -7.23 -17.66 10.77
C PRO A 52 -7.85 -18.61 9.74
N GLY A 53 -6.99 -19.41 9.08
CA GLY A 53 -7.45 -20.44 8.15
C GLY A 53 -7.91 -19.95 6.78
N LYS A 54 -7.82 -18.63 6.48
CA LYS A 54 -8.12 -18.10 5.14
C LYS A 54 -6.89 -17.39 4.55
N PRO A 55 -6.59 -17.59 3.26
CA PRO A 55 -5.58 -16.81 2.57
C PRO A 55 -6.01 -15.34 2.49
N GLN A 56 -5.05 -14.44 2.30
CA GLN A 56 -5.35 -13.04 2.00
C GLN A 56 -6.10 -12.97 0.66
N ILE A 57 -7.14 -12.13 0.59
CA ILE A 57 -8.02 -12.03 -0.58
C ILE A 57 -7.20 -11.79 -1.86
N ALA A 58 -6.19 -10.92 -1.81
CA ALA A 58 -5.37 -10.58 -2.96
C ALA A 58 -4.48 -11.73 -3.48
N TYR A 59 -4.37 -12.86 -2.78
CA TYR A 59 -3.72 -14.07 -3.29
C TYR A 59 -4.71 -15.06 -3.93
N ASP A 60 -6.00 -14.79 -3.83
CA ASP A 60 -7.06 -15.47 -4.58
C ASP A 60 -7.52 -14.53 -5.71
N PHE A 61 -6.98 -14.73 -6.90
CA PHE A 61 -7.22 -13.86 -8.05
C PHE A 61 -8.69 -13.88 -8.51
N GLU A 62 -9.33 -15.05 -8.48
CA GLU A 62 -10.74 -15.20 -8.87
C GLU A 62 -11.66 -14.50 -7.85
N LEU A 63 -11.38 -14.68 -6.57
CA LEU A 63 -12.11 -13.99 -5.50
C LEU A 63 -11.92 -12.48 -5.58
N THR A 64 -10.69 -12.02 -5.84
CA THR A 64 -10.39 -10.59 -6.00
C THR A 64 -11.18 -9.99 -7.16
N GLU A 65 -11.18 -10.65 -8.32
CA GLU A 65 -11.92 -10.19 -9.50
C GLU A 65 -13.43 -10.14 -9.24
N ARG A 66 -13.98 -11.19 -8.64
CA ARG A 66 -15.41 -11.24 -8.28
C ARG A 66 -15.77 -10.12 -7.31
N LEU A 67 -14.95 -9.91 -6.27
CA LEU A 67 -15.17 -8.87 -5.27
C LEU A 67 -15.14 -7.47 -5.89
N LEU A 68 -14.15 -7.18 -6.70
CA LEU A 68 -14.05 -5.89 -7.39
C LEU A 68 -15.21 -5.67 -8.37
N THR A 69 -15.64 -6.70 -9.07
CA THR A 69 -16.81 -6.64 -9.96
C THR A 69 -18.07 -6.25 -9.18
N GLU A 70 -18.31 -6.86 -8.01
CA GLU A 70 -19.44 -6.50 -7.17
C GLU A 70 -19.28 -5.08 -6.59
N VAL A 71 -18.12 -4.74 -6.06
CA VAL A 71 -17.86 -3.41 -5.49
C VAL A 71 -18.11 -2.31 -6.52
N PHE A 72 -17.57 -2.42 -7.72
CA PHE A 72 -17.77 -1.41 -8.77
C PHE A 72 -19.14 -1.44 -9.43
N SER A 73 -20.02 -2.37 -9.06
CA SER A 73 -21.43 -2.29 -9.44
C SER A 73 -22.23 -1.26 -8.64
N PHE A 74 -21.74 -0.85 -7.46
CA PHE A 74 -22.43 0.10 -6.60
C PHE A 74 -21.54 1.23 -6.05
N PHE A 75 -20.22 1.03 -5.96
CA PHE A 75 -19.30 2.00 -5.36
C PHE A 75 -18.77 2.96 -6.42
N THR A 76 -19.08 4.24 -6.28
CA THR A 76 -18.79 5.29 -7.28
C THR A 76 -17.71 6.28 -6.83
N LYS A 77 -17.33 6.25 -5.56
CA LYS A 77 -16.34 7.15 -4.95
C LYS A 77 -14.91 6.73 -5.29
N PRO A 78 -13.91 7.62 -5.14
CA PRO A 78 -12.52 7.25 -5.37
C PRO A 78 -12.09 6.07 -4.50
N LEU A 79 -11.64 4.97 -5.13
CA LEU A 79 -11.23 3.75 -4.48
C LEU A 79 -9.80 3.37 -4.83
N GLY A 80 -8.98 3.15 -3.82
CA GLY A 80 -7.67 2.53 -3.93
C GLY A 80 -7.63 1.18 -3.23
N LEU A 81 -6.61 0.37 -3.55
CA LEU A 81 -6.43 -0.95 -2.97
C LEU A 81 -5.08 -1.05 -2.25
N LYS A 82 -5.08 -1.60 -1.04
CA LYS A 82 -3.84 -2.02 -0.36
C LYS A 82 -3.56 -3.48 -0.69
N LEU A 83 -2.40 -3.73 -1.31
CA LEU A 83 -1.99 -5.05 -1.77
C LEU A 83 -0.95 -5.70 -0.84
N PRO A 84 -0.93 -7.03 -0.73
CA PRO A 84 0.20 -7.74 -0.17
C PRO A 84 1.39 -7.68 -1.13
N PRO A 85 2.60 -8.05 -0.67
CA PRO A 85 3.71 -8.26 -1.60
C PRO A 85 3.48 -9.49 -2.49
N TYR A 86 3.81 -9.35 -3.78
CA TYR A 86 3.93 -10.47 -4.72
C TYR A 86 5.40 -10.77 -4.97
N PHE A 87 5.69 -12.02 -5.31
CA PHE A 87 7.07 -12.53 -5.43
C PHE A 87 7.33 -13.13 -6.81
N ASP A 88 6.29 -13.46 -7.57
CA ASP A 88 6.38 -14.07 -8.90
C ASP A 88 5.92 -13.14 -10.00
N ILE A 89 6.62 -13.13 -11.12
CA ILE A 89 6.27 -12.34 -12.30
C ILE A 89 4.87 -12.69 -12.80
N ALA A 90 4.51 -13.97 -12.81
CA ALA A 90 3.18 -14.43 -13.22
C ALA A 90 2.06 -13.82 -12.34
N HIS A 91 2.29 -13.69 -11.05
CA HIS A 91 1.32 -13.07 -10.13
C HIS A 91 1.16 -11.56 -10.37
N PHE A 92 2.25 -10.85 -10.69
CA PHE A 92 2.17 -9.44 -11.11
C PHE A 92 1.35 -9.30 -12.39
N ASP A 93 1.58 -10.17 -13.39
CA ASP A 93 0.86 -10.13 -14.67
C ASP A 93 -0.63 -10.40 -14.46
N GLN A 94 -0.99 -11.43 -13.70
CA GLN A 94 -2.37 -11.81 -13.41
C GLN A 94 -3.10 -10.70 -12.62
N MET A 95 -2.50 -10.22 -11.55
CA MET A 95 -3.14 -9.17 -10.74
C MET A 95 -3.27 -7.87 -11.53
N ALA A 96 -2.26 -7.45 -12.26
CA ALA A 96 -2.34 -6.24 -13.09
C ALA A 96 -3.43 -6.37 -14.17
N ALA A 97 -3.61 -7.55 -14.78
CA ALA A 97 -4.67 -7.78 -15.74
C ALA A 97 -6.07 -7.60 -15.11
N ILE A 98 -6.27 -8.06 -13.89
CA ILE A 98 -7.51 -7.84 -13.13
C ILE A 98 -7.69 -6.36 -12.83
N LEU A 99 -6.71 -5.72 -12.18
CA LEU A 99 -6.80 -4.34 -11.71
C LEU A 99 -7.05 -3.36 -12.86
N ASN A 100 -6.46 -3.59 -14.02
CA ASN A 100 -6.64 -2.76 -15.22
C ASN A 100 -8.06 -2.76 -15.78
N ARG A 101 -8.94 -3.63 -15.32
CA ARG A 101 -10.35 -3.69 -15.75
C ARG A 101 -11.25 -2.74 -14.97
N PHE A 102 -10.77 -2.23 -13.82
CA PHE A 102 -11.56 -1.41 -12.90
C PHE A 102 -11.08 0.05 -12.85
N PRO A 103 -11.97 0.99 -12.53
CA PRO A 103 -11.64 2.42 -12.44
C PRO A 103 -10.99 2.77 -11.09
N LEU A 104 -9.92 2.05 -10.73
CA LEU A 104 -9.18 2.28 -9.51
C LEU A 104 -8.45 3.63 -9.56
N THR A 105 -8.43 4.33 -8.43
CA THR A 105 -7.65 5.56 -8.27
C THR A 105 -6.17 5.22 -8.09
N TYR A 106 -5.87 4.22 -7.26
CA TYR A 106 -4.49 3.78 -7.01
C TYR A 106 -4.41 2.35 -6.49
N VAL A 107 -3.19 1.82 -6.49
CA VAL A 107 -2.80 0.68 -5.68
C VAL A 107 -1.71 1.08 -4.70
N ASN A 108 -1.76 0.55 -3.48
CA ASN A 108 -0.77 0.79 -2.44
C ASN A 108 0.06 -0.50 -2.24
N CYS A 109 1.32 -0.44 -2.60
CA CYS A 109 2.30 -1.53 -2.53
C CYS A 109 3.40 -1.18 -1.54
N VAL A 110 3.55 -1.91 -0.42
CA VAL A 110 2.93 -3.19 -0.07
C VAL A 110 2.48 -3.17 1.40
N ASN A 111 1.66 -4.15 1.78
CA ASN A 111 1.45 -4.47 3.20
C ASN A 111 2.67 -5.24 3.74
N SER A 112 2.70 -5.53 5.04
CA SER A 112 3.75 -6.34 5.67
C SER A 112 3.90 -7.70 4.99
N ILE A 113 5.13 -8.22 4.93
CA ILE A 113 5.39 -9.61 4.52
C ILE A 113 4.88 -10.55 5.61
N GLY A 114 3.93 -11.39 5.28
CA GLY A 114 3.29 -12.28 6.25
C GLY A 114 4.20 -13.40 6.75
N ASN A 115 3.83 -13.92 7.93
CA ASN A 115 4.43 -15.10 8.54
C ASN A 115 5.94 -15.01 8.83
N GLY A 116 6.44 -13.81 9.15
CA GLY A 116 7.76 -13.64 9.72
C GLY A 116 7.82 -14.20 11.14
N LEU A 117 8.96 -14.77 11.52
CA LEU A 117 9.22 -15.29 12.86
C LEU A 117 10.48 -14.63 13.42
N TYR A 118 10.43 -14.21 14.68
CA TYR A 118 11.59 -13.72 15.41
C TYR A 118 11.77 -14.51 16.71
N ILE A 119 13.00 -14.87 17.02
CA ILE A 119 13.34 -15.72 18.18
C ILE A 119 14.14 -14.92 19.20
N ASP A 120 13.70 -14.94 20.43
CA ASP A 120 14.48 -14.54 21.61
C ASP A 120 15.40 -15.73 21.95
N VAL A 121 16.68 -15.62 21.60
CA VAL A 121 17.65 -16.72 21.75
C VAL A 121 17.91 -17.05 23.20
N ASP A 122 17.91 -16.04 24.09
CA ASP A 122 18.19 -16.26 25.52
C ASP A 122 17.06 -17.03 26.21
N LYS A 123 15.83 -16.88 25.72
CA LYS A 123 14.63 -17.55 26.25
C LYS A 123 14.17 -18.73 25.43
N GLU A 124 14.81 -18.99 24.30
CA GLU A 124 14.44 -20.03 23.34
C GLU A 124 12.94 -19.99 22.97
N GLN A 125 12.40 -18.75 22.78
CA GLN A 125 10.99 -18.54 22.53
C GLN A 125 10.73 -17.48 21.45
N VAL A 126 9.50 -17.47 20.94
CA VAL A 126 9.03 -16.43 20.01
C VAL A 126 8.84 -15.09 20.74
N VAL A 127 9.09 -13.97 20.06
CA VAL A 127 8.99 -12.62 20.65
C VAL A 127 7.58 -12.05 20.68
N ILE A 128 6.63 -12.64 19.94
CA ILE A 128 5.23 -12.22 19.93
C ILE A 128 4.29 -13.41 20.17
N LYS A 129 3.14 -13.14 20.82
CA LYS A 129 2.16 -14.19 21.16
C LYS A 129 1.24 -14.61 20.02
N PRO A 130 0.73 -13.69 19.16
CA PRO A 130 -0.24 -14.06 18.14
C PRO A 130 0.25 -15.16 17.20
N LYS A 131 -0.64 -16.04 16.78
CA LYS A 131 -0.37 -17.11 15.79
C LYS A 131 0.88 -17.95 16.09
N GLY A 132 1.18 -18.24 17.34
CA GLY A 132 2.38 -19.00 17.74
C GLY A 132 3.70 -18.31 17.38
N GLY A 133 3.72 -16.98 17.34
CA GLY A 133 4.90 -16.19 17.05
C GLY A 133 5.00 -15.68 15.60
N PHE A 134 4.09 -16.09 14.71
CA PHE A 134 4.10 -15.60 13.35
C PHE A 134 3.45 -14.21 13.23
N GLY A 135 4.14 -13.28 12.58
CA GLY A 135 3.69 -11.90 12.39
C GLY A 135 4.05 -11.34 11.04
N GLY A 136 3.52 -10.14 10.75
CA GLY A 136 3.91 -9.39 9.57
C GLY A 136 5.25 -8.69 9.78
N LEU A 137 6.19 -8.88 8.85
CA LEU A 137 7.43 -8.12 8.79
C LEU A 137 7.18 -6.76 8.15
N GLY A 138 7.66 -5.71 8.80
CA GLY A 138 7.65 -4.33 8.30
C GLY A 138 9.02 -3.67 8.49
N GLY A 139 9.11 -2.37 8.19
CA GLY A 139 10.33 -1.61 8.33
C GLY A 139 11.37 -1.93 7.25
N ASP A 140 12.65 -1.75 7.57
CA ASP A 140 13.76 -1.81 6.61
C ASP A 140 13.88 -3.16 5.88
N TYR A 141 13.47 -4.24 6.55
CA TYR A 141 13.53 -5.61 6.01
C TYR A 141 12.73 -5.81 4.72
N ILE A 142 11.68 -5.02 4.52
CA ILE A 142 10.79 -5.21 3.37
C ILE A 142 11.06 -4.25 2.22
N LYS A 143 11.99 -3.30 2.36
CA LYS A 143 12.25 -2.28 1.33
C LYS A 143 12.55 -2.86 -0.06
N PRO A 144 13.46 -3.84 -0.23
CA PRO A 144 13.73 -4.41 -1.56
C PRO A 144 12.49 -5.01 -2.20
N THR A 145 11.69 -5.73 -1.44
CA THR A 145 10.43 -6.31 -1.91
C THR A 145 9.40 -5.23 -2.26
N ALA A 146 9.29 -4.18 -1.46
CA ALA A 146 8.39 -3.06 -1.71
C ALA A 146 8.74 -2.32 -3.01
N LEU A 147 10.02 -2.00 -3.22
CA LEU A 147 10.52 -1.36 -4.45
C LEU A 147 10.25 -2.23 -5.68
N ALA A 148 10.50 -3.55 -5.60
CA ALA A 148 10.22 -4.49 -6.67
C ALA A 148 8.73 -4.51 -7.04
N ASN A 149 7.83 -4.52 -6.03
CA ASN A 149 6.38 -4.49 -6.25
C ASN A 149 5.92 -3.16 -6.87
N VAL A 150 6.42 -2.02 -6.39
CA VAL A 150 6.14 -0.71 -6.98
C VAL A 150 6.56 -0.69 -8.45
N ARG A 151 7.79 -1.12 -8.76
CA ARG A 151 8.31 -1.17 -10.12
C ARG A 151 7.51 -2.09 -11.01
N ALA A 152 7.22 -3.31 -10.56
CA ALA A 152 6.48 -4.31 -11.33
C ALA A 152 5.07 -3.84 -11.68
N PHE A 153 4.35 -3.23 -10.74
CA PHE A 153 3.03 -2.66 -11.02
C PHE A 153 3.10 -1.39 -11.87
N HIS A 154 4.11 -0.54 -11.68
CA HIS A 154 4.31 0.63 -12.54
C HIS A 154 4.44 0.27 -14.03
N GLN A 155 5.12 -0.84 -14.32
CA GLN A 155 5.31 -1.33 -15.69
C GLN A 155 4.05 -1.96 -16.32
N ARG A 156 3.04 -2.32 -15.51
CA ARG A 156 1.89 -3.14 -15.93
C ARG A 156 0.54 -2.45 -15.82
N LEU A 157 0.41 -1.51 -14.91
CA LEU A 157 -0.85 -0.82 -14.69
C LEU A 157 -1.07 0.31 -15.70
N LYS A 158 -2.34 0.58 -16.00
CA LYS A 158 -2.72 1.76 -16.78
C LYS A 158 -2.22 3.04 -16.08
N PRO A 159 -1.77 4.05 -16.83
CA PRO A 159 -1.29 5.32 -16.24
C PRO A 159 -2.31 6.05 -15.37
N SER A 160 -3.61 5.76 -15.53
CA SER A 160 -4.68 6.30 -14.69
C SER A 160 -4.65 5.73 -13.26
N ILE A 161 -4.16 4.51 -13.06
CA ILE A 161 -4.03 3.88 -11.74
C ILE A 161 -2.70 4.31 -11.14
N LYS A 162 -2.74 5.15 -10.12
CA LYS A 162 -1.53 5.63 -9.44
C LYS A 162 -0.98 4.57 -8.49
N ILE A 163 0.27 4.73 -8.06
CA ILE A 163 0.89 3.81 -7.10
C ILE A 163 1.30 4.58 -5.86
N ILE A 164 0.95 4.06 -4.70
CA ILE A 164 1.50 4.48 -3.41
C ILE A 164 2.58 3.47 -3.03
N GLY A 165 3.79 3.93 -2.81
CA GLY A 165 4.91 3.10 -2.37
C GLY A 165 4.93 3.00 -0.85
N THR A 166 4.94 1.78 -0.32
CA THR A 166 4.94 1.53 1.13
C THR A 166 5.89 0.39 1.46
N GLY A 167 6.76 0.61 2.42
CA GLY A 167 7.66 -0.41 2.98
C GLY A 167 9.12 0.00 2.98
N GLY A 168 9.72 0.03 4.18
CA GLY A 168 11.11 0.36 4.39
C GLY A 168 11.46 1.84 4.19
N VAL A 169 10.49 2.74 4.29
CA VAL A 169 10.71 4.18 4.15
C VAL A 169 11.19 4.74 5.48
N ARG A 170 12.44 5.18 5.51
CA ARG A 170 13.11 5.73 6.69
C ARG A 170 13.81 7.07 6.42
N THR A 171 14.29 7.25 5.19
CA THR A 171 15.06 8.43 4.75
C THR A 171 14.46 9.02 3.48
N GLY A 172 14.86 10.27 3.15
CA GLY A 172 14.53 10.87 1.85
C GLY A 172 15.07 10.08 0.65
N GLN A 173 16.17 9.31 0.84
CA GLN A 173 16.64 8.38 -0.18
C GLN A 173 15.62 7.27 -0.44
N ASP A 174 15.01 6.69 0.60
CA ASP A 174 13.99 5.65 0.42
C ASP A 174 12.76 6.22 -0.31
N VAL A 175 12.37 7.47 0.01
CA VAL A 175 11.30 8.17 -0.71
C VAL A 175 11.67 8.33 -2.19
N PHE A 176 12.89 8.79 -2.47
CA PHE A 176 13.41 8.94 -3.84
C PHE A 176 13.37 7.60 -4.59
N GLU A 177 13.82 6.51 -3.98
CA GLU A 177 13.84 5.17 -4.59
C GLU A 177 12.43 4.68 -4.95
N HIS A 178 11.43 4.86 -4.06
CA HIS A 178 10.04 4.53 -4.34
C HIS A 178 9.48 5.32 -5.54
N ILE A 179 9.74 6.63 -5.59
CA ILE A 179 9.29 7.49 -6.69
C ILE A 179 10.00 7.10 -7.99
N LEU A 180 11.31 6.84 -7.94
CA LEU A 180 12.08 6.38 -9.09
C LEU A 180 11.55 5.05 -9.65
N CYS A 181 11.05 4.15 -8.79
CA CYS A 181 10.36 2.92 -9.18
C CYS A 181 8.97 3.14 -9.78
N GLY A 182 8.35 4.31 -9.58
CA GLY A 182 7.05 4.67 -10.17
C GLY A 182 5.98 5.08 -9.18
N ALA A 183 6.28 5.20 -7.89
CA ALA A 183 5.30 5.67 -6.91
C ALA A 183 4.92 7.14 -7.14
N SER A 184 3.64 7.45 -6.99
CA SER A 184 3.09 8.82 -7.02
C SER A 184 3.09 9.46 -5.64
N LEU A 185 2.90 8.63 -4.62
CA LEU A 185 2.98 8.99 -3.20
C LEU A 185 3.78 7.91 -2.46
N VAL A 186 4.28 8.26 -1.28
CA VAL A 186 4.98 7.32 -0.41
C VAL A 186 4.31 7.32 0.96
N GLN A 187 4.05 6.12 1.48
CA GLN A 187 3.45 5.92 2.79
C GLN A 187 4.51 5.46 3.80
N VAL A 188 4.49 6.06 4.98
CA VAL A 188 5.40 5.78 6.09
C VAL A 188 4.67 5.04 7.20
N GLY A 189 5.25 3.96 7.70
CA GLY A 189 4.68 3.16 8.79
C GLY A 189 5.60 3.09 10.01
N THR A 190 6.50 2.13 10.05
CA THR A 190 7.32 1.78 11.22
C THR A 190 8.07 2.98 11.82
N VAL A 191 8.69 3.79 10.97
CA VAL A 191 9.48 4.94 11.42
C VAL A 191 8.61 6.07 11.96
N LEU A 192 7.37 6.22 11.48
CA LEU A 192 6.40 7.15 12.07
C LEU A 192 6.11 6.82 13.55
N HIS A 193 6.03 5.50 13.86
CA HIS A 193 5.85 5.06 15.25
C HIS A 193 7.07 5.39 16.11
N GLN A 194 8.28 5.39 15.54
CA GLN A 194 9.53 5.65 16.25
C GLN A 194 9.79 7.15 16.45
N GLU A 195 9.56 7.98 15.44
CA GLU A 195 9.95 9.40 15.39
C GLU A 195 8.76 10.36 15.50
N GLY A 196 7.52 9.88 15.36
CA GLY A 196 6.34 10.75 15.36
C GLY A 196 6.18 11.52 14.05
N VAL A 197 5.26 12.50 14.07
CA VAL A 197 4.85 13.24 12.85
C VAL A 197 5.93 14.15 12.26
N GLY A 198 6.93 14.53 13.02
CA GLY A 198 8.06 15.35 12.52
C GLY A 198 8.89 14.65 11.44
N ILE A 199 8.74 13.34 11.29
CA ILE A 199 9.40 12.57 10.22
C ILE A 199 9.07 13.09 8.82
N PHE A 200 7.87 13.58 8.58
CA PHE A 200 7.46 14.02 7.24
C PHE A 200 8.27 15.24 6.78
N GLU A 201 8.49 16.22 7.66
CA GLU A 201 9.32 17.40 7.35
C GLU A 201 10.76 16.98 7.02
N ARG A 202 11.34 16.07 7.81
CA ARG A 202 12.68 15.55 7.59
C ARG A 202 12.80 14.81 6.25
N LEU A 203 11.86 13.91 5.94
CA LEU A 203 11.86 13.16 4.69
C LEU A 203 11.74 14.08 3.47
N VAL A 204 10.93 15.12 3.54
CA VAL A 204 10.80 16.12 2.47
C VAL A 204 12.11 16.87 2.29
N ALA A 205 12.71 17.38 3.36
CA ALA A 205 13.98 18.11 3.28
C ALA A 205 15.13 17.24 2.72
N GLU A 206 15.22 15.97 3.15
CA GLU A 206 16.22 15.03 2.62
C GLU A 206 15.98 14.71 1.13
N LEU A 207 14.72 14.57 0.71
CA LEU A 207 14.37 14.36 -0.70
C LEU A 207 14.74 15.59 -1.56
N GLU A 208 14.46 16.81 -1.08
CA GLU A 208 14.80 18.06 -1.77
C GLU A 208 16.31 18.16 -2.01
N VAL A 209 17.14 17.82 -1.03
CA VAL A 209 18.61 17.77 -1.19
C VAL A 209 19.04 16.81 -2.31
N ILE A 210 18.41 15.64 -2.38
CA ILE A 210 18.71 14.66 -3.44
C ILE A 210 18.26 15.19 -4.81
N MET A 211 17.09 15.81 -4.88
CA MET A 211 16.57 16.39 -6.12
C MET A 211 17.45 17.53 -6.62
N GLU A 212 17.89 18.43 -5.74
CA GLU A 212 18.79 19.54 -6.07
C GLU A 212 20.13 19.01 -6.60
N ALA A 213 20.75 18.07 -5.91
CA ALA A 213 22.02 17.46 -6.33
C ALA A 213 21.96 16.79 -7.71
N LYS A 214 20.76 16.31 -8.11
CA LYS A 214 20.50 15.68 -9.41
C LYS A 214 19.94 16.63 -10.47
N GLY A 215 19.64 17.88 -10.11
CA GLY A 215 19.06 18.88 -11.01
C GLY A 215 17.57 18.65 -11.31
N TYR A 216 16.85 17.89 -10.50
CA TYR A 216 15.41 17.68 -10.63
C TYR A 216 14.61 18.82 -9.98
N LYS A 217 13.56 19.26 -10.67
CA LYS A 217 12.69 20.36 -10.22
C LYS A 217 11.32 19.87 -9.72
N SER A 218 10.94 18.67 -10.12
CA SER A 218 9.67 18.03 -9.78
C SER A 218 9.83 16.53 -9.64
N LEU A 219 8.88 15.88 -8.99
CA LEU A 219 8.84 14.41 -8.90
C LEU A 219 8.69 13.76 -10.28
N GLU A 220 8.04 14.42 -11.22
CA GLU A 220 7.85 13.92 -12.59
C GLU A 220 9.17 13.82 -13.37
N ASP A 221 10.21 14.55 -12.96
CA ASP A 221 11.53 14.51 -13.61
C ASP A 221 12.18 13.14 -13.47
N PHE A 222 11.85 12.38 -12.43
CA PHE A 222 12.44 11.06 -12.18
C PHE A 222 11.43 9.93 -11.90
N ARG A 223 10.15 10.21 -11.73
CA ARG A 223 9.13 9.19 -11.47
C ARG A 223 9.13 8.09 -12.52
N GLY A 224 9.31 6.85 -12.08
CA GLY A 224 9.29 5.67 -12.94
C GLY A 224 10.47 5.53 -13.90
N LYS A 225 11.48 6.40 -13.78
CA LYS A 225 12.66 6.43 -14.69
C LYS A 225 13.84 5.60 -14.17
N LEU A 226 13.58 4.57 -13.37
CA LEU A 226 14.59 3.61 -12.95
C LEU A 226 15.25 2.98 -14.19
N ARG A 227 16.58 3.08 -14.30
CA ARG A 227 17.35 2.50 -15.40
C ARG A 227 17.63 1.04 -15.12
N GLU A 228 17.64 0.25 -16.16
CA GLU A 228 18.10 -1.14 -16.15
C GLU A 228 19.61 -1.14 -16.48
N ILE A 229 20.29 -2.21 -16.09
CA ILE A 229 21.69 -2.44 -16.44
C ILE A 229 21.69 -3.22 -17.75
N ASP A 230 22.47 -2.77 -18.73
CA ASP A 230 22.69 -3.44 -20.03
C ASP A 230 23.45 -4.77 -19.85
#